data_68c412ec44e96e1328b5d3953598b22c
#
_entry.id   68c412ec44e96e1328b5d3953598b22c
#
_cell.length_a   1.000
_cell.length_b   1.000
_cell.length_c   1.000
_cell.angle_alpha   90.00
_cell.angle_beta   90.00
_cell.angle_gamma   90.00
#
_symmetry.space_group_name_H-M   'P 1'
#
loop_
_entity.id
_entity.type
_entity.pdbx_description
1 polymer ?
#
loop_
_entity_poly.entity_id
_entity_poly.type
_entity_poly.pdbx_seq_one_letter_code
_entity_poly.pdbx_strand_id
1 'polypeptide(L)'
;MSAADVAEGFSISGLLDAGSQTASRFPVREIPLSDIQEHPGNVAYSMDEEGIARLAESIRRDGLTDLPLVRRLQGGGFQMISGHRRMAAFRLLSQRAPSYSKIPCRIASDVSDEQALVLLHTANFFTRSLTVTERAAATKALGIQVEQMRAADPSLAGMRTEDVKARIVEEMTGRKVSGKTIRREEALAGKVAGLIPEWRDAADSGGLSAKAVDALAGSDEATQRSAFDKWSKSPKSKAATTELVASMTASKPAADKRLASAEKALRRFVANLPRNPSAADSEAISRIAELTRQAGDAVRGSTDAHGARRNPSDSNRSE
;
A
#
# COMPACT_ATOMS: atom_id res chain seq x y z
N MET A 1 15.28 7.75 -34.49
CA MET A 1 14.64 8.50 -33.39
C MET A 1 15.55 8.38 -32.19
N SER A 2 16.02 9.50 -31.63
CA SER A 2 16.88 9.50 -30.46
C SER A 2 16.03 9.30 -29.18
N ALA A 3 16.68 8.84 -28.08
CA ALA A 3 15.99 8.73 -26.76
C ALA A 3 15.40 10.07 -26.29
N ALA A 4 15.95 11.21 -26.76
CA ALA A 4 15.44 12.55 -26.52
C ALA A 4 14.08 12.79 -27.22
N ASP A 5 13.92 12.33 -28.47
CA ASP A 5 12.65 12.47 -29.23
C ASP A 5 11.51 11.66 -28.58
N VAL A 6 11.85 10.55 -27.89
CA VAL A 6 10.88 9.74 -27.14
C VAL A 6 10.52 10.42 -25.81
N ALA A 7 11.47 11.10 -25.17
CA ALA A 7 11.25 11.79 -23.89
C ALA A 7 10.43 13.09 -24.06
N GLU A 8 10.65 13.87 -25.13
CA GLU A 8 9.82 15.05 -25.47
C GLU A 8 8.38 14.68 -25.79
N GLY A 9 8.14 13.49 -26.35
CA GLY A 9 6.80 12.99 -26.65
C GLY A 9 6.02 12.51 -25.43
N PHE A 10 6.66 12.32 -24.26
CA PHE A 10 6.07 11.70 -23.09
C PHE A 10 6.15 12.53 -21.82
N SER A 11 5.86 13.83 -21.93
CA SER A 11 5.52 14.65 -20.76
C SER A 11 4.07 14.39 -20.36
N ILE A 12 3.82 14.11 -19.07
CA ILE A 12 2.45 14.06 -18.53
C ILE A 12 1.74 15.39 -18.78
N SER A 13 2.44 16.52 -18.73
CA SER A 13 1.95 17.83 -19.14
C SER A 13 1.51 17.82 -20.61
N GLY A 14 2.25 17.19 -21.51
CA GLY A 14 1.86 17.04 -22.92
C GLY A 14 0.67 16.11 -23.13
N LEU A 15 0.43 15.14 -22.23
CA LEU A 15 -0.78 14.32 -22.22
C LEU A 15 -2.01 15.05 -21.67
N LEU A 16 -1.77 16.01 -20.78
CA LEU A 16 -2.82 16.81 -20.11
C LEU A 16 -2.99 18.21 -20.72
N ASP A 17 -2.12 18.59 -21.67
CA ASP A 17 -2.25 19.85 -22.38
C ASP A 17 -3.55 19.86 -23.21
N ALA A 18 -4.58 20.44 -22.61
CA ALA A 18 -5.94 20.46 -23.09
C ALA A 18 -6.12 21.36 -24.35
N GLY A 19 -5.02 21.96 -24.84
CA GLY A 19 -5.17 23.12 -25.71
C GLY A 19 -5.55 22.84 -27.16
N SER A 20 -4.99 21.89 -27.90
CA SER A 20 -5.34 21.81 -29.33
C SER A 20 -5.04 20.49 -30.04
N GLN A 21 -4.32 19.57 -29.43
CA GLN A 21 -3.93 18.31 -30.07
C GLN A 21 -4.64 17.07 -29.51
N THR A 22 -5.46 17.23 -28.45
CA THR A 22 -6.07 16.10 -27.73
C THR A 22 -7.01 15.27 -28.61
N ALA A 23 -7.77 15.93 -29.49
CA ALA A 23 -8.73 15.24 -30.36
C ALA A 23 -8.03 14.41 -31.46
N SER A 24 -6.92 14.89 -32.01
CA SER A 24 -6.12 14.17 -33.00
C SER A 24 -5.24 13.09 -32.36
N ARG A 25 -4.76 13.33 -31.15
CA ARG A 25 -3.91 12.39 -30.40
C ARG A 25 -4.67 11.21 -29.80
N PHE A 26 -5.93 11.43 -29.43
CA PHE A 26 -6.81 10.42 -28.85
C PHE A 26 -8.13 10.34 -29.61
N PRO A 27 -8.16 9.74 -30.83
CA PRO A 27 -9.39 9.61 -31.60
C PRO A 27 -10.44 8.83 -30.81
N VAL A 28 -11.70 9.28 -30.90
CA VAL A 28 -12.85 8.64 -30.25
C VAL A 28 -13.45 7.61 -31.18
N ARG A 29 -13.72 6.43 -30.65
CA ARG A 29 -14.46 5.35 -31.34
C ARG A 29 -15.40 4.65 -30.38
N GLU A 30 -16.52 4.16 -30.90
CA GLU A 30 -17.36 3.21 -30.21
C GLU A 30 -16.76 1.82 -30.31
N ILE A 31 -16.47 1.19 -29.18
CA ILE A 31 -15.80 -0.10 -29.08
C ILE A 31 -16.74 -1.08 -28.39
N PRO A 32 -16.96 -2.31 -28.97
CA PRO A 32 -17.70 -3.34 -28.29
C PRO A 32 -17.08 -3.65 -26.92
N LEU A 33 -17.92 -3.81 -25.90
CA LEU A 33 -17.46 -4.17 -24.54
C LEU A 33 -16.70 -5.49 -24.51
N SER A 34 -17.03 -6.42 -25.42
CA SER A 34 -16.34 -7.70 -25.61
C SER A 34 -14.88 -7.56 -26.03
N ASP A 35 -14.54 -6.46 -26.70
CA ASP A 35 -13.23 -6.23 -27.28
C ASP A 35 -12.29 -5.49 -26.32
N ILE A 36 -12.80 -5.12 -25.12
CA ILE A 36 -12.05 -4.36 -24.13
C ILE A 36 -11.68 -5.24 -22.94
N GLN A 37 -10.39 -5.44 -22.75
CA GLN A 37 -9.82 -6.11 -21.58
C GLN A 37 -9.54 -5.10 -20.46
N GLU A 38 -9.67 -5.53 -19.20
CA GLU A 38 -9.26 -4.73 -18.05
C GLU A 38 -7.74 -4.71 -17.91
N HIS A 39 -7.20 -3.60 -17.44
CA HIS A 39 -5.78 -3.54 -17.13
C HIS A 39 -5.49 -4.30 -15.82
N PRO A 40 -4.49 -5.22 -15.77
CA PRO A 40 -4.19 -5.99 -14.56
C PRO A 40 -3.88 -5.11 -13.34
N GLY A 41 -3.27 -3.95 -13.55
CA GLY A 41 -2.99 -2.96 -12.49
C GLY A 41 -4.23 -2.34 -11.86
N ASN A 42 -5.41 -2.50 -12.47
CA ASN A 42 -6.66 -1.98 -11.89
C ASN A 42 -7.10 -2.71 -10.62
N VAL A 43 -6.59 -3.91 -10.37
CA VAL A 43 -6.85 -4.67 -9.12
C VAL A 43 -6.48 -3.88 -7.86
N ALA A 44 -5.57 -2.90 -8.00
CA ALA A 44 -5.20 -2.01 -6.89
C ALA A 44 -6.31 -1.02 -6.49
N TYR A 45 -7.38 -0.91 -7.28
CA TYR A 45 -8.44 0.09 -7.11
C TYR A 45 -9.79 -0.55 -6.84
N SER A 46 -10.53 0.03 -5.89
CA SER A 46 -11.86 -0.44 -5.51
C SER A 46 -12.87 -0.30 -6.66
N MET A 47 -13.62 -1.38 -6.88
CA MET A 47 -14.74 -1.49 -7.83
C MET A 47 -16.05 -1.64 -7.04
N ASP A 48 -16.38 -0.63 -6.23
CA ASP A 48 -17.58 -0.56 -5.40
C ASP A 48 -18.88 -0.74 -6.24
N GLU A 49 -19.60 -1.83 -5.99
CA GLU A 49 -20.79 -2.22 -6.77
C GLU A 49 -21.92 -1.20 -6.67
N GLU A 50 -22.18 -0.64 -5.47
CA GLU A 50 -23.20 0.38 -5.31
C GLU A 50 -22.83 1.66 -6.07
N GLY A 51 -21.57 2.06 -6.02
CA GLY A 51 -21.07 3.22 -6.76
C GLY A 51 -21.14 3.00 -8.27
N ILE A 52 -20.91 1.78 -8.75
CA ILE A 52 -21.08 1.41 -10.16
C ILE A 52 -22.56 1.46 -10.55
N ALA A 53 -23.46 0.96 -9.71
CA ALA A 53 -24.90 1.01 -9.98
C ALA A 53 -25.42 2.47 -10.04
N ARG A 54 -24.99 3.33 -9.11
CA ARG A 54 -25.33 4.78 -9.15
C ARG A 54 -24.76 5.45 -10.42
N LEU A 55 -23.55 5.09 -10.83
CA LEU A 55 -22.91 5.60 -12.05
C LEU A 55 -23.68 5.13 -13.30
N ALA A 56 -24.10 3.87 -13.35
CA ALA A 56 -24.91 3.33 -14.44
C ALA A 56 -26.23 4.11 -14.58
N GLU A 57 -26.91 4.41 -13.49
CA GLU A 57 -28.12 5.21 -13.51
C GLU A 57 -27.89 6.65 -13.99
N SER A 58 -26.79 7.28 -13.57
CA SER A 58 -26.38 8.59 -14.08
C SER A 58 -26.10 8.55 -15.58
N ILE A 59 -25.34 7.54 -16.06
CA ILE A 59 -25.05 7.38 -17.49
C ILE A 59 -26.34 7.15 -18.28
N ARG A 60 -27.29 6.39 -17.77
CA ARG A 60 -28.59 6.16 -18.41
C ARG A 60 -29.39 7.45 -18.55
N ARG A 61 -29.33 8.33 -17.57
CA ARG A 61 -30.11 9.59 -17.54
C ARG A 61 -29.44 10.70 -18.33
N ASP A 62 -28.14 10.89 -18.14
CA ASP A 62 -27.41 12.09 -18.55
C ASP A 62 -26.41 11.80 -19.70
N GLY A 63 -26.21 10.54 -20.06
CA GLY A 63 -25.17 10.11 -20.99
C GLY A 63 -23.79 10.04 -20.36
N LEU A 64 -22.77 9.71 -21.16
CA LEU A 64 -21.37 9.61 -20.74
C LEU A 64 -20.68 10.97 -20.93
N THR A 65 -20.42 11.68 -19.84
CA THR A 65 -19.83 13.02 -19.85
C THR A 65 -18.31 13.04 -20.01
N ASP A 66 -17.63 11.96 -19.56
CA ASP A 66 -16.18 11.81 -19.67
C ASP A 66 -15.85 10.45 -20.30
N LEU A 67 -15.03 10.46 -21.36
CA LEU A 67 -14.77 9.27 -22.15
C LEU A 67 -13.63 8.43 -21.54
N PRO A 68 -13.81 7.10 -21.43
CA PRO A 68 -12.73 6.18 -21.08
C PRO A 68 -11.54 6.30 -22.05
N LEU A 69 -10.35 5.94 -21.56
CA LEU A 69 -9.13 5.85 -22.35
C LEU A 69 -8.74 4.37 -22.47
N VAL A 70 -8.51 3.92 -23.69
CA VAL A 70 -8.02 2.57 -24.01
C VAL A 70 -6.77 2.64 -24.88
N ARG A 71 -5.97 1.57 -24.89
CA ARG A 71 -4.92 1.37 -25.89
C ARG A 71 -5.22 0.14 -26.76
N ARG A 72 -4.63 0.08 -27.95
CA ARG A 72 -4.66 -1.12 -28.79
C ARG A 72 -3.70 -2.16 -28.25
N LEU A 73 -4.09 -3.44 -28.33
CA LEU A 73 -3.20 -4.57 -28.04
C LEU A 73 -2.62 -5.14 -29.33
N GLN A 74 -1.39 -5.62 -29.29
CA GLN A 74 -0.70 -6.22 -30.45
C GLN A 74 -1.44 -7.45 -31.00
N GLY A 75 -2.10 -8.23 -30.13
CA GLY A 75 -2.91 -9.39 -30.48
C GLY A 75 -4.35 -9.07 -30.95
N GLY A 76 -4.67 -7.78 -31.12
CA GLY A 76 -6.03 -7.32 -31.40
C GLY A 76 -6.81 -6.96 -30.15
N GLY A 77 -7.90 -6.21 -30.31
CA GLY A 77 -8.70 -5.69 -29.20
C GLY A 77 -8.04 -4.50 -28.50
N PHE A 78 -8.57 -4.17 -27.33
CA PHE A 78 -8.20 -2.99 -26.57
C PHE A 78 -8.00 -3.33 -25.10
N GLN A 79 -7.18 -2.53 -24.41
CA GLN A 79 -7.01 -2.59 -22.96
C GLN A 79 -7.42 -1.26 -22.34
N MET A 80 -8.25 -1.32 -21.30
CA MET A 80 -8.69 -0.14 -20.56
C MET A 80 -7.54 0.45 -19.76
N ILE A 81 -7.25 1.73 -19.96
CA ILE A 81 -6.28 2.50 -19.16
C ILE A 81 -7.03 3.30 -18.08
N SER A 82 -8.09 4.01 -18.46
CA SER A 82 -8.89 4.81 -17.53
C SER A 82 -10.37 4.66 -17.83
N GLY A 83 -11.19 4.56 -16.78
CA GLY A 83 -12.64 4.44 -16.92
C GLY A 83 -13.19 3.04 -16.64
N HIS A 84 -12.48 2.18 -15.91
CA HIS A 84 -12.92 0.83 -15.52
C HIS A 84 -14.32 0.82 -14.89
N ARG A 85 -14.64 1.76 -14.00
CA ARG A 85 -15.98 1.90 -13.40
C ARG A 85 -17.05 2.25 -14.44
N ARG A 86 -16.72 3.07 -15.46
CA ARG A 86 -17.63 3.41 -16.56
C ARG A 86 -17.87 2.20 -17.45
N MET A 87 -16.84 1.43 -17.76
CA MET A 87 -16.98 0.17 -18.47
C MET A 87 -17.87 -0.83 -17.70
N ALA A 88 -17.67 -0.96 -16.39
CA ALA A 88 -18.51 -1.81 -15.54
C ALA A 88 -19.98 -1.33 -15.53
N ALA A 89 -20.21 -0.02 -15.47
CA ALA A 89 -21.56 0.56 -15.59
C ALA A 89 -22.20 0.26 -16.95
N PHE A 90 -21.46 0.36 -18.05
CA PHE A 90 -21.94 -0.03 -19.39
C PHE A 90 -22.24 -1.52 -19.48
N ARG A 91 -21.42 -2.38 -18.90
CA ARG A 91 -21.71 -3.84 -18.80
C ARG A 91 -23.01 -4.10 -18.06
N LEU A 92 -23.27 -3.39 -16.96
CA LEU A 92 -24.51 -3.48 -16.20
C LEU A 92 -25.72 -3.03 -17.04
N LEU A 93 -25.59 -1.92 -17.76
CA LEU A 93 -26.65 -1.38 -18.64
C LEU A 93 -26.90 -2.27 -19.85
N SER A 94 -25.86 -2.89 -20.43
CA SER A 94 -25.97 -3.75 -21.60
C SER A 94 -26.80 -5.01 -21.36
N GLN A 95 -26.89 -5.45 -20.09
CA GLN A 95 -27.78 -6.54 -19.68
C GLN A 95 -29.27 -6.18 -19.86
N ARG A 96 -29.59 -4.88 -19.84
CA ARG A 96 -30.97 -4.38 -19.94
C ARG A 96 -31.31 -3.81 -21.31
N ALA A 97 -30.31 -3.28 -22.04
CA ALA A 97 -30.50 -2.63 -23.33
C ALA A 97 -29.28 -2.82 -24.24
N PRO A 98 -29.45 -3.43 -25.44
CA PRO A 98 -28.37 -3.67 -26.40
C PRO A 98 -27.64 -2.40 -26.87
N SER A 99 -28.27 -1.23 -26.76
CA SER A 99 -27.64 0.06 -27.08
C SER A 99 -26.37 0.34 -26.28
N TYR A 100 -26.19 -0.28 -25.10
CA TYR A 100 -24.99 -0.16 -24.28
C TYR A 100 -23.95 -1.26 -24.54
N SER A 101 -24.10 -2.06 -25.61
CA SER A 101 -23.09 -3.09 -25.97
C SER A 101 -21.77 -2.53 -26.46
N LYS A 102 -21.74 -1.26 -26.83
CA LYS A 102 -20.54 -0.51 -27.22
C LYS A 102 -20.38 0.71 -26.32
N ILE A 103 -19.12 1.09 -26.05
CA ILE A 103 -18.78 2.25 -25.24
C ILE A 103 -17.89 3.19 -26.06
N PRO A 104 -18.18 4.50 -26.14
CA PRO A 104 -17.30 5.46 -26.76
C PRO A 104 -16.03 5.62 -25.91
N CYS A 105 -14.86 5.42 -26.52
CA CYS A 105 -13.56 5.51 -25.87
C CYS A 105 -12.61 6.36 -26.67
N ARG A 106 -11.70 7.05 -25.98
CA ARG A 106 -10.49 7.63 -26.57
C ARG A 106 -9.47 6.51 -26.76
N ILE A 107 -8.77 6.49 -27.87
CA ILE A 107 -7.75 5.48 -28.17
C ILE A 107 -6.38 6.13 -28.08
N ALA A 108 -5.56 5.66 -27.15
CA ALA A 108 -4.14 6.00 -27.09
C ALA A 108 -3.38 5.06 -28.04
N SER A 109 -2.68 5.65 -29.02
CA SER A 109 -1.79 4.94 -29.92
C SER A 109 -0.39 4.82 -29.31
N ASP A 110 0.33 3.73 -29.66
CA ASP A 110 1.74 3.53 -29.36
C ASP A 110 2.12 3.64 -27.86
N VAL A 111 1.25 3.12 -26.98
CA VAL A 111 1.46 3.11 -25.52
C VAL A 111 1.99 1.74 -25.10
N SER A 112 3.19 1.68 -24.52
CA SER A 112 3.78 0.46 -23.95
C SER A 112 3.03 -0.02 -22.70
N ASP A 113 3.37 -1.23 -22.20
CA ASP A 113 2.76 -1.76 -20.97
C ASP A 113 3.10 -0.89 -19.75
N GLU A 114 4.34 -0.43 -19.64
CA GLU A 114 4.82 0.44 -18.57
C GLU A 114 4.11 1.80 -18.62
N GLN A 115 3.98 2.36 -19.81
CA GLN A 115 3.29 3.64 -20.03
C GLN A 115 1.81 3.53 -19.71
N ALA A 116 1.16 2.43 -20.08
CA ALA A 116 -0.24 2.16 -19.73
C ALA A 116 -0.45 2.09 -18.21
N LEU A 117 0.48 1.44 -17.51
CA LEU A 117 0.45 1.34 -16.05
C LEU A 117 0.59 2.72 -15.39
N VAL A 118 1.54 3.55 -15.84
CA VAL A 118 1.71 4.92 -15.36
C VAL A 118 0.44 5.75 -15.61
N LEU A 119 -0.11 5.69 -16.83
CA LEU A 119 -1.34 6.42 -17.18
C LEU A 119 -2.54 5.99 -16.33
N LEU A 120 -2.68 4.68 -16.07
CA LEU A 120 -3.75 4.15 -15.20
C LEU A 120 -3.65 4.75 -13.80
N HIS A 121 -2.47 4.75 -13.21
CA HIS A 121 -2.27 5.28 -11.87
C HIS A 121 -2.42 6.80 -11.83
N THR A 122 -1.88 7.51 -12.83
CA THR A 122 -2.03 8.97 -12.98
C THR A 122 -3.50 9.37 -13.07
N ALA A 123 -4.28 8.71 -13.93
CA ALA A 123 -5.70 9.02 -14.07
C ALA A 123 -6.48 8.85 -12.75
N ASN A 124 -6.13 7.86 -11.93
CA ASN A 124 -6.76 7.67 -10.64
C ASN A 124 -6.37 8.74 -9.61
N PHE A 125 -5.15 9.30 -9.66
CA PHE A 125 -4.77 10.42 -8.79
C PHE A 125 -5.66 11.66 -8.96
N PHE A 126 -6.14 11.91 -10.17
CA PHE A 126 -6.92 13.12 -10.48
C PHE A 126 -8.43 12.94 -10.24
N THR A 127 -8.94 11.71 -10.33
CA THR A 127 -10.38 11.51 -10.42
C THR A 127 -11.06 11.18 -9.11
N ARG A 128 -10.31 10.78 -8.06
CA ARG A 128 -10.89 10.40 -6.76
C ARG A 128 -9.92 10.51 -5.59
N SER A 129 -10.47 10.52 -4.37
CA SER A 129 -9.67 10.32 -3.17
C SER A 129 -9.21 8.86 -3.12
N LEU A 130 -7.90 8.65 -3.16
CA LEU A 130 -7.31 7.32 -3.06
C LEU A 130 -7.21 6.86 -1.61
N THR A 131 -7.44 5.58 -1.36
CA THR A 131 -7.14 4.93 -0.09
C THR A 131 -5.62 4.89 0.15
N VAL A 132 -5.21 4.41 1.33
CA VAL A 132 -3.77 4.28 1.67
C VAL A 132 -3.07 3.32 0.72
N THR A 133 -3.70 2.17 0.46
CA THR A 133 -3.17 1.11 -0.40
C THR A 133 -3.16 1.53 -1.87
N GLU A 134 -4.22 2.15 -2.37
CA GLU A 134 -4.33 2.67 -3.74
C GLU A 134 -3.28 3.75 -4.02
N ARG A 135 -3.07 4.68 -3.07
CA ARG A 135 -2.07 5.75 -3.22
C ARG A 135 -0.66 5.20 -3.26
N ALA A 136 -0.34 4.24 -2.40
CA ALA A 136 0.97 3.60 -2.41
C ALA A 136 1.21 2.78 -3.67
N ALA A 137 0.20 2.07 -4.19
CA ALA A 137 0.31 1.38 -5.47
C ALA A 137 0.62 2.36 -6.61
N ALA A 138 -0.08 3.50 -6.62
CA ALA A 138 0.14 4.56 -7.60
C ALA A 138 1.54 5.19 -7.49
N THR A 139 2.00 5.55 -6.28
CA THR A 139 3.37 6.09 -6.11
C THR A 139 4.46 5.07 -6.40
N LYS A 140 4.20 3.78 -6.14
CA LYS A 140 5.13 2.70 -6.51
C LYS A 140 5.27 2.59 -8.03
N ALA A 141 4.17 2.67 -8.77
CA ALA A 141 4.18 2.65 -10.24
C ALA A 141 4.95 3.84 -10.84
N LEU A 142 4.94 5.02 -10.20
CA LEU A 142 5.76 6.16 -10.62
C LEU A 142 7.27 5.86 -10.57
N GLY A 143 7.70 4.81 -9.86
CA GLY A 143 9.10 4.38 -9.89
C GLY A 143 9.61 4.07 -11.29
N ILE A 144 8.76 3.51 -12.17
CA ILE A 144 9.08 3.23 -13.57
C ILE A 144 9.36 4.55 -14.31
N GLN A 145 8.50 5.55 -14.11
CA GLN A 145 8.67 6.86 -14.72
C GLN A 145 9.94 7.57 -14.22
N VAL A 146 10.27 7.43 -12.93
CA VAL A 146 11.51 7.99 -12.36
C VAL A 146 12.75 7.44 -13.07
N GLU A 147 12.79 6.13 -13.35
CA GLU A 147 13.91 5.53 -14.06
C GLU A 147 14.01 6.04 -15.52
N GLN A 148 12.89 6.20 -16.19
CA GLN A 148 12.85 6.80 -17.53
C GLN A 148 13.33 8.26 -17.52
N MET A 149 12.89 9.05 -16.54
CA MET A 149 13.33 10.44 -16.38
C MET A 149 14.84 10.54 -16.08
N ARG A 150 15.38 9.65 -15.25
CA ARG A 150 16.82 9.60 -14.98
C ARG A 150 17.66 9.25 -16.19
N ALA A 151 17.13 8.37 -17.06
CA ALA A 151 17.78 8.03 -18.32
C ALA A 151 17.84 9.23 -19.29
N ALA A 152 16.83 10.10 -19.23
CA ALA A 152 16.72 11.30 -20.07
C ALA A 152 17.43 12.53 -19.49
N ASP A 153 17.45 12.67 -18.14
CA ASP A 153 18.02 13.83 -17.45
C ASP A 153 19.04 13.39 -16.38
N PRO A 154 20.35 13.47 -16.69
CA PRO A 154 21.43 13.13 -15.74
C PRO A 154 21.41 13.94 -14.44
N SER A 155 20.78 15.13 -14.39
CA SER A 155 20.68 15.94 -13.18
C SER A 155 19.88 15.26 -12.07
N LEU A 156 19.02 14.31 -12.44
CA LEU A 156 18.20 13.53 -11.51
C LEU A 156 18.93 12.32 -10.89
N ALA A 157 20.14 11.97 -11.40
CA ALA A 157 20.88 10.78 -10.97
C ALA A 157 21.23 10.79 -9.47
N GLY A 158 21.50 11.97 -8.88
CA GLY A 158 21.81 12.14 -7.45
C GLY A 158 20.60 12.33 -6.54
N MET A 159 19.40 12.46 -7.08
CA MET A 159 18.18 12.69 -6.29
C MET A 159 17.61 11.35 -5.79
N ARG A 160 17.02 11.37 -4.58
CA ARG A 160 16.30 10.21 -4.07
C ARG A 160 15.05 9.94 -4.92
N THR A 161 14.76 8.65 -5.15
CA THR A 161 13.57 8.24 -5.91
C THR A 161 12.28 8.85 -5.36
N GLU A 162 12.13 8.90 -4.05
CA GLU A 162 10.96 9.47 -3.39
C GLU A 162 10.82 10.98 -3.60
N ASP A 163 11.94 11.71 -3.72
CA ASP A 163 11.91 13.15 -3.97
C ASP A 163 11.53 13.44 -5.44
N VAL A 164 11.97 12.61 -6.38
CA VAL A 164 11.55 12.69 -7.79
C VAL A 164 10.07 12.34 -7.91
N LYS A 165 9.60 11.25 -7.27
CA LYS A 165 8.17 10.91 -7.20
C LYS A 165 7.33 12.05 -6.63
N ALA A 166 7.82 12.73 -5.57
CA ALA A 166 7.13 13.86 -4.97
C ALA A 166 6.96 15.03 -5.93
N ARG A 167 7.97 15.32 -6.76
CA ARG A 167 7.87 16.33 -7.83
C ARG A 167 6.83 15.93 -8.88
N ILE A 168 6.85 14.68 -9.33
CA ILE A 168 5.86 14.17 -10.28
C ILE A 168 4.43 14.32 -9.72
N VAL A 169 4.21 13.95 -8.46
CA VAL A 169 2.90 14.10 -7.81
C VAL A 169 2.50 15.57 -7.69
N GLU A 170 3.43 16.47 -7.37
CA GLU A 170 3.17 17.92 -7.30
C GLU A 170 2.81 18.50 -8.67
N GLU A 171 3.56 18.15 -9.72
CA GLU A 171 3.27 18.56 -11.09
C GLU A 171 1.91 18.05 -11.57
N MET A 172 1.59 16.80 -11.25
CA MET A 172 0.34 16.17 -11.65
C MET A 172 -0.89 16.70 -10.90
N THR A 173 -0.76 16.99 -9.60
CA THR A 173 -1.92 17.27 -8.73
C THR A 173 -1.99 18.73 -8.24
N GLY A 174 -0.93 19.50 -8.45
CA GLY A 174 -0.76 20.82 -7.83
C GLY A 174 -0.54 20.77 -6.31
N ARG A 175 -0.50 19.58 -5.72
CA ARG A 175 -0.37 19.37 -4.27
C ARG A 175 1.08 19.12 -3.87
N LYS A 176 1.63 20.00 -3.04
CA LYS A 176 2.95 19.80 -2.46
C LYS A 176 2.98 18.56 -1.56
N VAL A 177 3.85 17.62 -1.89
CA VAL A 177 4.20 16.46 -1.06
C VAL A 177 5.71 16.37 -0.93
N SER A 178 6.20 15.78 0.16
CA SER A 178 7.63 15.54 0.33
C SER A 178 7.96 14.07 0.04
N GLY A 179 9.18 13.77 -0.42
CA GLY A 179 9.66 12.39 -0.57
C GLY A 179 9.55 11.60 0.74
N LYS A 180 9.74 12.25 1.91
CA LYS A 180 9.49 11.65 3.23
C LYS A 180 8.03 11.19 3.39
N THR A 181 7.08 11.97 2.90
CA THR A 181 5.64 11.62 2.92
C THR A 181 5.39 10.40 2.04
N ILE A 182 5.88 10.41 0.79
CA ILE A 182 5.77 9.27 -0.14
C ILE A 182 6.31 8.00 0.51
N ARG A 183 7.53 8.03 1.04
CA ARG A 183 8.14 6.86 1.70
C ARG A 183 7.32 6.36 2.90
N ARG A 184 6.73 7.27 3.69
CA ARG A 184 5.89 6.89 4.84
C ARG A 184 4.59 6.24 4.39
N GLU A 185 3.95 6.75 3.34
CA GLU A 185 2.73 6.18 2.79
C GLU A 185 2.99 4.80 2.17
N GLU A 186 4.05 4.62 1.41
CA GLU A 186 4.45 3.32 0.85
C GLU A 186 4.79 2.29 1.95
N ALA A 187 5.50 2.72 3.00
CA ALA A 187 5.81 1.86 4.14
C ALA A 187 4.55 1.48 4.93
N LEU A 188 3.62 2.41 5.11
CA LEU A 188 2.34 2.15 5.78
C LEU A 188 1.50 1.13 4.99
N ALA A 189 1.39 1.32 3.69
CA ALA A 189 0.66 0.39 2.82
C ALA A 189 1.30 -1.01 2.79
N GLY A 190 2.62 -1.10 2.83
CA GLY A 190 3.31 -2.39 2.97
C GLY A 190 2.93 -3.12 4.25
N LYS A 191 2.72 -2.39 5.35
CA LYS A 191 2.23 -2.97 6.62
C LYS A 191 0.76 -3.36 6.52
N VAL A 192 -0.08 -2.52 5.91
CA VAL A 192 -1.50 -2.81 5.68
C VAL A 192 -1.66 -4.08 4.84
N ALA A 193 -0.84 -4.29 3.81
CA ALA A 193 -0.87 -5.50 2.98
C ALA A 193 -0.62 -6.79 3.77
N GLY A 194 0.10 -6.73 4.89
CA GLY A 194 0.35 -7.85 5.81
C GLY A 194 -0.76 -8.11 6.84
N LEU A 195 -1.81 -7.30 6.87
CA LEU A 195 -2.95 -7.50 7.77
C LEU A 195 -3.95 -8.50 7.20
N ILE A 196 -4.82 -9.04 8.07
CA ILE A 196 -5.99 -9.81 7.62
C ILE A 196 -6.93 -8.92 6.77
N PRO A 197 -7.74 -9.51 5.87
CA PRO A 197 -8.59 -8.73 4.94
C PRO A 197 -9.45 -7.68 5.62
N GLU A 198 -10.08 -8.03 6.72
CA GLU A 198 -10.99 -7.15 7.47
C GLU A 198 -10.28 -5.89 8.02
N TRP A 199 -9.03 -6.03 8.45
CA TRP A 199 -8.23 -4.89 8.88
C TRP A 199 -7.70 -4.06 7.72
N ARG A 200 -7.48 -4.66 6.54
CA ARG A 200 -7.15 -3.90 5.31
C ARG A 200 -8.30 -2.99 4.94
N ASP A 201 -9.52 -3.51 4.91
CA ASP A 201 -10.73 -2.74 4.61
C ASP A 201 -10.93 -1.59 5.62
N ALA A 202 -10.71 -1.86 6.91
CA ALA A 202 -10.75 -0.84 7.95
C ALA A 202 -9.66 0.24 7.78
N ALA A 203 -8.46 -0.12 7.33
CA ALA A 203 -7.39 0.82 7.03
C ALA A 203 -7.74 1.71 5.83
N ASP A 204 -8.24 1.11 4.76
CA ASP A 204 -8.60 1.80 3.51
C ASP A 204 -9.83 2.70 3.67
N SER A 205 -10.79 2.33 4.53
CA SER A 205 -11.89 3.21 4.93
C SER A 205 -11.47 4.35 5.88
N GLY A 206 -10.20 4.40 6.24
CA GLY A 206 -9.65 5.42 7.13
C GLY A 206 -9.95 5.21 8.61
N GLY A 207 -10.44 4.04 9.01
CA GLY A 207 -10.76 3.67 10.40
C GLY A 207 -9.54 3.46 11.29
N LEU A 208 -8.34 3.26 10.72
CA LEU A 208 -7.12 3.01 11.47
C LEU A 208 -6.18 4.21 11.51
N SER A 209 -5.48 4.37 12.64
CA SER A 209 -4.31 5.24 12.73
C SER A 209 -3.05 4.48 12.29
N ALA A 210 -2.00 5.19 11.87
CA ALA A 210 -0.71 4.57 11.55
C ALA A 210 -0.16 3.77 12.73
N LYS A 211 -0.38 4.23 13.99
CA LYS A 211 0.03 3.52 15.21
C LYS A 211 -0.72 2.20 15.39
N ALA A 212 -2.02 2.16 15.07
CA ALA A 212 -2.81 0.93 15.13
C ALA A 212 -2.33 -0.07 14.05
N VAL A 213 -2.06 0.40 12.82
CA VAL A 213 -1.48 -0.43 11.76
C VAL A 213 -0.13 -0.99 12.17
N ASP A 214 0.75 -0.17 12.76
CA ASP A 214 2.06 -0.63 13.23
C ASP A 214 1.95 -1.75 14.29
N ALA A 215 1.02 -1.60 15.22
CA ALA A 215 0.78 -2.57 16.28
C ALA A 215 0.19 -3.88 15.74
N LEU A 216 -0.79 -3.81 14.83
CA LEU A 216 -1.38 -4.98 14.17
C LEU A 216 -0.37 -5.72 13.29
N ALA A 217 0.42 -5.00 12.50
CA ALA A 217 1.46 -5.59 11.64
C ALA A 217 2.57 -6.30 12.44
N GLY A 218 2.76 -5.93 13.70
CA GLY A 218 3.68 -6.59 14.63
C GLY A 218 3.09 -7.80 15.37
N SER A 219 1.80 -8.12 15.16
CA SER A 219 1.10 -9.23 15.81
C SER A 219 0.83 -10.37 14.82
N ASP A 220 0.59 -11.57 15.37
CA ASP A 220 0.18 -12.73 14.58
C ASP A 220 -1.29 -12.64 14.14
N GLU A 221 -1.68 -13.49 13.20
CA GLU A 221 -3.02 -13.51 12.61
C GLU A 221 -4.12 -13.79 13.66
N ALA A 222 -3.84 -14.65 14.63
CA ALA A 222 -4.81 -14.98 15.69
C ALA A 222 -5.11 -13.76 16.57
N THR A 223 -4.07 -12.99 16.91
CA THR A 223 -4.19 -11.72 17.63
C THR A 223 -4.96 -10.67 16.81
N GLN A 224 -4.67 -10.57 15.51
CA GLN A 224 -5.39 -9.68 14.61
C GLN A 224 -6.88 -10.02 14.53
N ARG A 225 -7.24 -11.31 14.40
CA ARG A 225 -8.64 -11.78 14.38
C ARG A 225 -9.35 -11.48 15.71
N SER A 226 -8.72 -11.80 16.82
CA SER A 226 -9.28 -11.52 18.16
C SER A 226 -9.48 -10.02 18.40
N ALA A 227 -8.56 -9.18 17.91
CA ALA A 227 -8.70 -7.73 17.97
C ALA A 227 -9.86 -7.24 17.08
N PHE A 228 -10.04 -7.82 15.89
CA PHE A 228 -11.13 -7.48 15.00
C PHE A 228 -12.49 -7.85 15.58
N ASP A 229 -12.64 -9.01 16.17
CA ASP A 229 -13.88 -9.46 16.82
C ASP A 229 -14.32 -8.52 17.94
N LYS A 230 -13.38 -7.97 18.70
CA LYS A 230 -13.67 -6.96 19.71
C LYS A 230 -13.98 -5.60 19.09
N TRP A 231 -13.22 -5.19 18.08
CA TRP A 231 -13.41 -3.93 17.39
C TRP A 231 -14.76 -3.84 16.67
N SER A 232 -15.22 -4.93 16.07
CA SER A 232 -16.51 -4.99 15.37
C SER A 232 -17.71 -4.72 16.31
N LYS A 233 -17.55 -4.98 17.62
CA LYS A 233 -18.55 -4.74 18.67
C LYS A 233 -18.40 -3.40 19.39
N SER A 234 -17.37 -2.61 19.08
CA SER A 234 -17.01 -1.38 19.79
C SER A 234 -17.23 -0.13 18.93
N PRO A 235 -17.33 1.08 19.54
CA PRO A 235 -17.41 2.33 18.78
C PRO A 235 -16.20 2.50 17.85
N LYS A 236 -16.48 2.79 16.59
CA LYS A 236 -15.49 2.83 15.50
C LYS A 236 -14.72 4.16 15.38
N SER A 237 -14.38 4.84 16.47
CA SER A 237 -13.50 6.01 16.39
C SER A 237 -12.03 5.60 16.24
N LYS A 238 -11.23 6.40 15.54
CA LYS A 238 -9.77 6.15 15.39
C LYS A 238 -9.05 6.06 16.73
N ALA A 239 -9.45 6.87 17.70
CA ALA A 239 -8.87 6.87 19.04
C ALA A 239 -9.18 5.56 19.76
N ALA A 240 -10.45 5.16 19.83
CA ALA A 240 -10.89 3.92 20.46
C ALA A 240 -10.27 2.69 19.78
N THR A 241 -10.16 2.70 18.44
CA THR A 241 -9.48 1.63 17.71
C THR A 241 -8.00 1.53 18.09
N THR A 242 -7.32 2.67 18.22
CA THR A 242 -5.89 2.70 18.58
C THR A 242 -5.67 2.16 20.00
N GLU A 243 -6.52 2.51 20.95
CA GLU A 243 -6.47 2.01 22.34
C GLU A 243 -6.76 0.51 22.41
N LEU A 244 -7.82 0.05 21.73
CA LEU A 244 -8.17 -1.35 21.67
C LEU A 244 -7.02 -2.20 21.11
N VAL A 245 -6.49 -1.82 19.96
CA VAL A 245 -5.36 -2.52 19.33
C VAL A 245 -4.14 -2.49 20.24
N ALA A 246 -3.80 -1.35 20.85
CA ALA A 246 -2.70 -1.24 21.78
C ALA A 246 -2.87 -2.18 23.00
N SER A 247 -4.06 -2.27 23.56
CA SER A 247 -4.34 -3.16 24.71
C SER A 247 -4.19 -4.63 24.36
N MET A 248 -4.50 -5.02 23.13
CA MET A 248 -4.43 -6.41 22.67
C MET A 248 -3.05 -6.82 22.16
N THR A 249 -2.30 -5.88 21.58
CA THR A 249 -0.92 -6.12 21.10
C THR A 249 0.13 -5.86 22.18
N ALA A 250 -0.23 -5.21 23.28
CA ALA A 250 0.64 -4.96 24.44
C ALA A 250 1.01 -6.23 25.23
N SER A 251 0.53 -7.41 24.83
CA SER A 251 0.78 -8.68 25.53
C SER A 251 2.21 -9.26 25.32
N LYS A 252 3.11 -8.56 24.61
CA LYS A 252 4.55 -8.80 24.75
C LYS A 252 5.12 -7.79 25.74
N PRO A 253 5.56 -8.23 26.94
CA PRO A 253 6.06 -7.31 27.96
C PRO A 253 7.24 -6.48 27.43
N ALA A 254 7.38 -5.28 27.94
CA ALA A 254 8.51 -4.39 27.62
C ALA A 254 9.90 -5.07 27.87
N ALA A 255 9.90 -6.13 28.66
CA ALA A 255 11.02 -7.05 28.87
C ALA A 255 11.49 -7.72 27.55
N ASP A 256 10.58 -8.19 26.68
CA ASP A 256 10.96 -8.86 25.42
C ASP A 256 11.65 -7.92 24.44
N LYS A 257 11.23 -6.65 24.37
CA LYS A 257 11.91 -5.65 23.51
C LYS A 257 13.29 -5.29 24.05
N ARG A 258 13.45 -5.21 25.37
CA ARG A 258 14.75 -4.98 26.02
C ARG A 258 15.68 -6.18 25.81
N LEU A 259 15.18 -7.41 25.97
CA LEU A 259 15.91 -8.64 25.73
C LEU A 259 16.32 -8.80 24.26
N ALA A 260 15.41 -8.55 23.32
CA ALA A 260 15.72 -8.58 21.88
C ALA A 260 16.73 -7.50 21.47
N SER A 261 16.68 -6.31 22.09
CA SER A 261 17.67 -5.25 21.87
C SER A 261 19.04 -5.63 22.45
N ALA A 262 19.07 -6.23 23.63
CA ALA A 262 20.28 -6.72 24.28
C ALA A 262 20.89 -7.88 23.49
N GLU A 263 20.09 -8.83 23.03
CA GLU A 263 20.53 -9.91 22.16
C GLU A 263 21.13 -9.41 20.87
N LYS A 264 20.49 -8.45 20.21
CA LYS A 264 21.02 -7.82 18.97
C LYS A 264 22.35 -7.11 19.22
N ALA A 265 22.49 -6.40 20.34
CA ALA A 265 23.72 -5.74 20.72
C ALA A 265 24.84 -6.78 21.00
N LEU A 266 24.52 -7.88 21.69
CA LEU A 266 25.46 -8.96 21.97
C LEU A 266 25.91 -9.69 20.70
N ARG A 267 24.99 -10.02 19.80
CA ARG A 267 25.33 -10.60 18.49
C ARG A 267 26.27 -9.70 17.68
N ARG A 268 26.02 -8.36 17.70
CA ARG A 268 26.88 -7.38 17.01
C ARG A 268 28.26 -7.29 17.64
N PHE A 269 28.33 -7.36 18.97
CA PHE A 269 29.59 -7.40 19.69
C PHE A 269 30.40 -8.64 19.32
N VAL A 270 29.78 -9.83 19.37
CA VAL A 270 30.41 -11.11 19.01
C VAL A 270 30.90 -11.11 17.55
N ALA A 271 30.11 -10.58 16.62
CA ALA A 271 30.46 -10.50 15.20
C ALA A 271 31.67 -9.58 14.93
N ASN A 272 31.93 -8.60 15.81
CA ASN A 272 33.01 -7.63 15.67
C ASN A 272 34.24 -7.95 16.54
N LEU A 273 34.26 -9.12 17.20
CA LEU A 273 35.41 -9.54 17.97
C LEU A 273 36.64 -9.76 17.06
N PRO A 274 37.82 -9.20 17.42
CA PRO A 274 39.03 -9.43 16.66
C PRO A 274 39.46 -10.91 16.75
N ARG A 275 40.09 -11.43 15.71
CA ARG A 275 40.60 -12.82 15.68
C ARG A 275 41.59 -13.14 16.81
N ASN A 276 42.31 -12.11 17.31
CA ASN A 276 43.20 -12.20 18.47
C ASN A 276 42.73 -11.15 19.50
N PRO A 277 41.84 -11.50 20.43
CA PRO A 277 41.33 -10.55 21.42
C PRO A 277 42.45 -10.12 22.40
N SER A 278 42.47 -8.83 22.71
CA SER A 278 43.36 -8.28 23.74
C SER A 278 42.98 -8.75 25.15
N ALA A 279 43.83 -8.53 26.14
CA ALA A 279 43.50 -8.82 27.57
C ALA A 279 42.23 -8.04 28.01
N ALA A 280 42.06 -6.82 27.56
CA ALA A 280 40.87 -5.99 27.84
C ALA A 280 39.60 -6.60 27.18
N ASP A 281 39.69 -7.10 25.94
CA ASP A 281 38.57 -7.77 25.27
C ASP A 281 38.19 -9.04 26.00
N SER A 282 39.17 -9.83 26.46
CA SER A 282 38.95 -11.07 27.24
C SER A 282 38.27 -10.79 28.58
N GLU A 283 38.65 -9.70 29.27
CA GLU A 283 37.98 -9.27 30.49
C GLU A 283 36.55 -8.83 30.25
N ALA A 284 36.28 -8.06 29.16
CA ALA A 284 34.94 -7.63 28.77
C ALA A 284 34.05 -8.83 28.43
N ILE A 285 34.57 -9.82 27.72
CA ILE A 285 33.84 -11.08 27.39
C ILE A 285 33.48 -11.82 28.67
N SER A 286 34.41 -11.94 29.62
CA SER A 286 34.18 -12.61 30.92
C SER A 286 33.10 -11.90 31.73
N ARG A 287 33.08 -10.57 31.77
CA ARG A 287 32.01 -9.78 32.43
C ARG A 287 30.65 -9.98 31.77
N ILE A 288 30.57 -10.00 30.44
CA ILE A 288 29.31 -10.25 29.71
C ILE A 288 28.80 -11.66 30.00
N ALA A 289 29.64 -12.66 30.02
CA ALA A 289 29.28 -14.04 30.33
C ALA A 289 28.73 -14.15 31.77
N GLU A 290 29.34 -13.51 32.74
CA GLU A 290 28.89 -13.47 34.13
C GLU A 290 27.53 -12.76 34.28
N LEU A 291 27.34 -11.60 33.64
CA LEU A 291 26.07 -10.89 33.63
C LEU A 291 24.95 -11.69 32.99
N THR A 292 25.24 -12.44 31.92
CA THR A 292 24.26 -13.31 31.25
C THR A 292 23.86 -14.49 32.14
N ARG A 293 24.80 -15.07 32.88
CA ARG A 293 24.55 -16.12 33.86
C ARG A 293 23.66 -15.58 34.99
N GLN A 294 24.00 -14.45 35.60
CA GLN A 294 23.22 -13.81 36.67
C GLN A 294 21.77 -13.48 36.22
N ALA A 295 21.60 -12.99 35.00
CA ALA A 295 20.28 -12.74 34.43
C ALA A 295 19.48 -14.06 34.28
N GLY A 296 20.10 -15.14 33.84
CA GLY A 296 19.49 -16.46 33.73
C GLY A 296 19.07 -17.02 35.09
N ASP A 297 19.88 -16.84 36.13
CA ASP A 297 19.57 -17.27 37.50
C ASP A 297 18.42 -16.48 38.12
N ALA A 298 18.39 -15.17 37.89
CA ALA A 298 17.30 -14.30 38.33
C ALA A 298 15.94 -14.68 37.71
N VAL A 299 15.92 -15.05 36.42
CA VAL A 299 14.70 -15.54 35.75
C VAL A 299 14.24 -16.89 36.31
N ARG A 300 15.15 -17.84 36.55
CA ARG A 300 14.83 -19.14 37.19
C ARG A 300 14.27 -18.97 38.59
N GLY A 301 14.88 -18.14 39.41
CA GLY A 301 14.41 -17.89 40.78
C GLY A 301 13.02 -17.22 40.83
N SER A 302 12.66 -16.45 39.80
CA SER A 302 11.33 -15.82 39.66
C SER A 302 10.24 -16.85 39.26
N THR A 303 10.57 -17.87 38.44
CA THR A 303 9.62 -18.92 38.07
C THR A 303 9.30 -19.88 39.22
N ASP A 304 10.27 -20.18 40.06
CA ASP A 304 10.09 -21.03 41.24
C ASP A 304 9.22 -20.35 42.32
N ALA A 305 9.34 -19.05 42.48
CA ALA A 305 8.52 -18.28 43.42
C ALA A 305 7.05 -18.14 42.97
N HIS A 306 6.76 -18.23 41.65
CA HIS A 306 5.39 -18.22 41.14
C HIS A 306 4.74 -19.60 41.15
N GLY A 307 5.52 -20.68 41.06
CA GLY A 307 5.06 -22.05 41.19
C GLY A 307 4.59 -22.43 42.61
N ALA A 308 5.22 -21.83 43.63
CA ALA A 308 4.93 -22.08 45.04
C ALA A 308 3.65 -21.39 45.58
N ARG A 309 3.01 -20.50 44.82
CA ARG A 309 1.77 -19.81 45.25
C ARG A 309 0.47 -20.41 44.71
N ARG A 310 0.50 -21.55 44.05
CA ARG A 310 -0.69 -22.30 43.60
C ARG A 310 -0.78 -23.60 44.37
N ASN A 311 -1.23 -23.56 45.61
CA ASN A 311 -2.17 -24.48 46.26
C ASN A 311 -2.30 -24.09 47.74
N PRO A 312 -3.43 -23.53 48.19
CA PRO A 312 -4.18 -24.16 49.24
C PRO A 312 -5.70 -24.03 48.98
N SER A 313 -6.35 -25.10 48.64
CA SER A 313 -7.77 -25.30 48.94
C SER A 313 -8.29 -26.56 48.21
N ASP A 314 -7.95 -27.72 48.78
CA ASP A 314 -8.81 -28.91 48.65
C ASP A 314 -8.64 -29.76 49.91
N SER A 315 -9.24 -29.31 50.98
CA SER A 315 -9.58 -30.14 52.13
C SER A 315 -10.69 -29.45 52.92
N ASN A 316 -11.94 -29.70 52.52
CA ASN A 316 -13.08 -29.84 53.39
C ASN A 316 -14.38 -30.05 52.63
N ARG A 317 -14.75 -31.29 52.39
CA ARG A 317 -16.14 -31.76 52.33
C ARG A 317 -16.15 -33.24 52.64
N SER A 318 -16.35 -33.52 53.90
CA SER A 318 -16.94 -34.73 54.41
C SER A 318 -17.60 -34.36 55.74
N GLU A 319 -18.88 -34.10 55.70
CA GLU A 319 -19.95 -34.48 56.62
C GLU A 319 -21.25 -33.93 56.09
#